data_b6e568e27ffd43441817097850e32036
#
_entry.id   b6e568e27ffd43441817097850e32036
#
_cell.length_a   1.000
_cell.length_b   1.000
_cell.length_c   1.000
_cell.angle_alpha   90.00
_cell.angle_beta   90.00
_cell.angle_gamma   90.00
#
_symmetry.space_group_name_H-M   'P 1'
#
loop_
_entity.id
_entity.type
_entity.pdbx_description
1 polymer ?
#
loop_
_entity_poly.entity_id
_entity_poly.type
_entity_poly.pdbx_seq_one_letter_code
_entity_poly.pdbx_strand_id
1 'polypeptide(L)'
;MEAYGCDRRLMTDIESMIDLLDSLPEKMDMTKIMPPYAFKYKGKVPEEWGLSGVVLIAESHIALHTFPDQNGFLTVDIFSCKDFCIETAISEIVKVYNPTHWDHQLFMRGREYPRSISKAGQIIETERLQHAQNLHQFGKTLALN
;
A
#
# COMPACT_ATOMS: atom_id res chain seq x y z
N MET A 1 -3.57 -0.50 3.25
CA MET A 1 -4.79 -0.02 3.93
C MET A 1 -5.98 -0.27 3.03
N GLU A 2 -7.06 -0.72 3.60
CA GLU A 2 -8.37 -0.86 2.93
C GLU A 2 -9.39 -0.04 3.71
N ALA A 3 -10.27 0.67 3.01
CA ALA A 3 -11.29 1.49 3.62
C ALA A 3 -12.64 1.33 2.89
N TYR A 4 -13.73 1.47 3.62
CA TYR A 4 -15.09 1.20 3.16
C TYR A 4 -16.03 2.33 3.56
N GLY A 5 -17.10 2.51 2.79
CA GLY A 5 -18.08 3.57 3.02
C GLY A 5 -17.50 4.97 2.85
N CYS A 6 -16.51 5.11 1.97
CA CYS A 6 -15.92 6.40 1.62
C CYS A 6 -16.94 7.32 0.92
N ASP A 7 -16.77 8.64 1.05
CA ASP A 7 -17.60 9.61 0.34
C ASP A 7 -17.44 9.45 -1.18
N ARG A 8 -18.52 9.00 -1.83
CA ARG A 8 -18.55 8.72 -3.27
C ARG A 8 -18.09 9.92 -4.12
N ARG A 9 -18.41 11.12 -3.72
CA ARG A 9 -18.05 12.34 -4.44
C ARG A 9 -16.53 12.53 -4.46
N LEU A 10 -15.88 12.32 -3.32
CA LEU A 10 -14.42 12.44 -3.18
C LEU A 10 -13.68 11.27 -3.88
N MET A 11 -14.29 10.09 -3.92
CA MET A 11 -13.75 8.94 -4.65
C MET A 11 -13.75 9.10 -6.17
N THR A 12 -14.50 10.04 -6.71
CA THR A 12 -14.61 10.31 -8.15
C THR A 12 -13.96 11.63 -8.55
N ASP A 13 -13.43 12.36 -7.59
CA ASP A 13 -12.73 13.62 -7.78
C ASP A 13 -11.22 13.38 -7.97
N ILE A 14 -10.79 13.48 -9.22
CA ILE A 14 -9.38 13.25 -9.59
C ILE A 14 -8.44 14.31 -9.02
N GLU A 15 -8.91 15.54 -8.84
CA GLU A 15 -8.13 16.64 -8.28
C GLU A 15 -7.82 16.37 -6.80
N SER A 16 -8.83 15.97 -6.02
CA SER A 16 -8.63 15.56 -4.63
C SER A 16 -7.64 14.39 -4.49
N MET A 17 -7.65 13.42 -5.41
CA MET A 17 -6.67 12.34 -5.42
C MET A 17 -5.26 12.83 -5.71
N ILE A 18 -5.12 13.72 -6.70
CA ILE A 18 -3.84 14.32 -7.06
C ILE A 18 -3.29 15.14 -5.88
N ASP A 19 -4.11 15.98 -5.27
CA ASP A 19 -3.70 16.83 -4.13
C ASP A 19 -3.24 15.98 -2.93
N LEU A 20 -3.96 14.89 -2.63
CA LEU A 20 -3.55 13.96 -1.59
C LEU A 20 -2.18 13.32 -1.93
N LEU A 21 -2.04 12.73 -3.12
CA LEU A 21 -0.80 12.09 -3.54
C LEU A 21 0.38 13.08 -3.66
N ASP A 22 0.09 14.33 -3.96
CA ASP A 22 1.12 15.38 -4.03
C ASP A 22 1.62 15.81 -2.66
N SER A 23 0.73 15.93 -1.68
CA SER A 23 1.05 16.44 -0.34
C SER A 23 1.46 15.34 0.66
N LEU A 24 0.99 14.10 0.47
CA LEU A 24 1.19 13.00 1.43
C LEU A 24 2.66 12.64 1.67
N PRO A 25 3.53 12.59 0.63
CA PRO A 25 4.95 12.29 0.85
C PRO A 25 5.63 13.24 1.83
N GLU A 26 5.46 14.56 1.66
CA GLU A 26 6.06 15.55 2.55
C GLU A 26 5.58 15.40 4.00
N LYS A 27 4.30 15.12 4.20
CA LYS A 27 3.71 14.89 5.54
C LYS A 27 4.26 13.64 6.24
N MET A 28 4.76 12.68 5.47
CA MET A 28 5.43 11.47 5.98
C MET A 28 6.96 11.58 6.00
N ASP A 29 7.51 12.79 5.82
CA ASP A 29 8.97 13.01 5.72
C ASP A 29 9.61 12.19 4.58
N MET A 30 8.93 12.09 3.44
CA MET A 30 9.39 11.39 2.24
C MET A 30 9.62 12.38 1.09
N THR A 31 10.49 12.01 0.17
CA THR A 31 10.89 12.87 -0.95
C THR A 31 10.15 12.47 -2.22
N LYS A 32 9.20 13.30 -2.65
CA LYS A 32 8.54 13.14 -3.95
C LYS A 32 9.56 13.39 -5.09
N ILE A 33 9.66 12.47 -6.05
CA ILE A 33 10.61 12.56 -7.18
C ILE A 33 9.96 12.87 -8.51
N MET A 34 8.62 12.79 -8.60
CA MET A 34 7.86 13.22 -9.78
C MET A 34 6.46 13.65 -9.35
N PRO A 35 5.76 14.47 -10.15
CA PRO A 35 4.35 14.77 -9.90
C PRO A 35 3.51 13.48 -9.84
N PRO A 36 2.43 13.45 -9.04
CA PRO A 36 1.54 12.32 -9.03
C PRO A 36 0.85 12.13 -10.37
N TYR A 37 0.54 10.91 -10.71
CA TYR A 37 -0.26 10.56 -11.87
C TYR A 37 -1.56 9.90 -11.42
N ALA A 38 -2.69 10.39 -11.91
CA ALA A 38 -3.99 9.82 -11.63
C ALA A 38 -4.84 9.75 -12.91
N PHE A 39 -5.68 8.73 -12.99
CA PHE A 39 -6.57 8.52 -14.13
C PHE A 39 -7.83 7.77 -13.73
N LYS A 40 -8.89 7.98 -14.52
CA LYS A 40 -10.13 7.21 -14.42
C LYS A 40 -10.02 5.96 -15.26
N TYR A 41 -10.33 4.82 -14.67
CA TYR A 41 -10.40 3.55 -15.39
C TYR A 41 -11.82 2.97 -15.35
N LYS A 42 -12.09 2.06 -16.31
CA LYS A 42 -13.27 1.23 -16.34
C LYS A 42 -12.84 -0.22 -16.41
N GLY A 43 -13.33 -1.03 -15.48
CA GLY A 43 -13.11 -2.46 -15.46
C GLY A 43 -13.95 -3.21 -16.50
N LYS A 44 -13.96 -4.53 -16.40
CA LYS A 44 -14.70 -5.40 -17.30
C LYS A 44 -16.21 -5.41 -17.04
N VAL A 45 -16.61 -5.15 -15.81
CA VAL A 45 -18.01 -5.03 -15.39
C VAL A 45 -18.33 -3.60 -14.99
N PRO A 46 -19.61 -3.16 -15.08
CA PRO A 46 -19.99 -1.77 -14.84
C PRO A 46 -19.57 -1.21 -13.48
N GLU A 47 -19.53 -2.05 -12.45
CA GLU A 47 -19.19 -1.67 -11.08
C GLU A 47 -17.67 -1.55 -10.82
N GLU A 48 -16.85 -2.07 -11.75
CA GLU A 48 -15.39 -2.01 -11.67
C GLU A 48 -14.85 -0.74 -12.34
N TRP A 49 -15.27 0.41 -11.87
CA TRP A 49 -14.70 1.68 -12.30
C TRP A 49 -14.26 2.51 -11.10
N GLY A 50 -13.38 3.46 -11.34
CA GLY A 50 -12.92 4.36 -10.31
C GLY A 50 -11.73 5.18 -10.75
N LEU A 51 -10.99 5.69 -9.79
CA LEU A 51 -9.73 6.37 -9.99
C LEU A 51 -8.57 5.47 -9.55
N SER A 52 -7.48 5.55 -10.29
CA SER A 52 -6.20 4.98 -9.89
C SER A 52 -5.16 6.09 -9.91
N GLY A 53 -4.40 6.20 -8.84
CA GLY A 53 -3.34 7.19 -8.72
C GLY A 53 -2.07 6.61 -8.15
N VAL A 54 -0.94 7.20 -8.52
CA VAL A 54 0.38 6.81 -8.05
C VAL A 54 1.29 8.03 -7.96
N VAL A 55 2.13 8.05 -6.94
CA VAL A 55 3.26 8.97 -6.84
C VAL A 55 4.53 8.19 -6.53
N LEU A 56 5.61 8.53 -7.24
CA LEU A 56 6.93 7.98 -6.94
C LEU A 56 7.63 8.88 -5.92
N ILE A 57 8.20 8.23 -4.94
CA ILE A 57 9.01 8.82 -3.89
C ILE A 57 10.43 8.23 -3.95
N ALA A 58 11.42 8.94 -3.47
CA ALA A 58 12.80 8.45 -3.42
C ALA A 58 12.91 7.14 -2.64
N GLU A 59 12.03 6.94 -1.68
CA GLU A 59 11.94 5.76 -0.84
C GLU A 59 11.14 4.62 -1.48
N SER A 60 10.34 4.82 -2.53
CA SER A 60 9.67 3.89 -3.45
C SER A 60 8.38 4.48 -4.08
N HIS A 61 7.16 4.21 -3.55
CA HIS A 61 5.90 4.69 -4.14
C HIS A 61 4.73 4.68 -3.17
N ILE A 62 3.70 5.47 -3.53
CA ILE A 62 2.37 5.42 -2.93
C ILE A 62 1.38 5.19 -4.07
N ALA A 63 0.52 4.19 -3.95
CA ALA A 63 -0.53 3.88 -4.92
C ALA A 63 -1.91 3.86 -4.24
N LEU A 64 -2.94 4.30 -4.97
CA LEU A 64 -4.29 4.46 -4.45
C LEU A 64 -5.31 4.10 -5.53
N HIS A 65 -6.32 3.32 -5.16
CA HIS A 65 -7.41 2.94 -6.06
C HIS A 65 -8.75 3.13 -5.37
N THR A 66 -9.72 3.71 -6.09
CA THR A 66 -11.09 3.89 -5.61
C THR A 66 -12.06 3.01 -6.39
N PHE A 67 -13.08 2.50 -5.71
CA PHE A 67 -14.17 1.69 -6.27
C PHE A 67 -15.51 2.22 -5.74
N PRO A 68 -16.03 3.32 -6.32
CA PRO A 68 -17.18 4.04 -5.77
C PRO A 68 -18.46 3.22 -5.67
N ASP A 69 -18.65 2.25 -6.58
CA ASP A 69 -19.83 1.39 -6.66
C ASP A 69 -19.69 0.07 -5.87
N GLN A 70 -18.52 -0.17 -5.30
CA GLN A 70 -18.24 -1.31 -4.42
C GLN A 70 -18.23 -0.88 -2.95
N ASN A 71 -19.40 -0.51 -2.43
CA ASN A 71 -19.56 -0.03 -1.05
C ASN A 71 -18.56 1.09 -0.67
N GLY A 72 -18.23 1.98 -1.62
CA GLY A 72 -17.24 3.03 -1.40
C GLY A 72 -15.89 2.47 -0.98
N PHE A 73 -15.41 1.41 -1.65
CA PHE A 73 -14.13 0.75 -1.34
C PHE A 73 -12.94 1.55 -1.86
N LEU A 74 -11.96 1.73 -0.99
CA LEU A 74 -10.68 2.36 -1.27
C LEU A 74 -9.56 1.42 -0.84
N THR A 75 -8.53 1.27 -1.68
CA THR A 75 -7.29 0.60 -1.29
C THR A 75 -6.10 1.52 -1.48
N VAL A 76 -5.17 1.49 -0.52
CA VAL A 76 -3.92 2.26 -0.54
C VAL A 76 -2.75 1.33 -0.21
N ASP A 77 -1.73 1.37 -1.06
CA ASP A 77 -0.44 0.75 -0.82
C ASP A 77 0.63 1.82 -0.69
N ILE A 78 1.39 1.77 0.39
CA ILE A 78 2.55 2.61 0.63
C ILE A 78 3.75 1.67 0.78
N PHE A 79 4.64 1.69 -0.18
CA PHE A 79 5.90 0.97 -0.08
C PHE A 79 7.04 1.95 0.14
N SER A 80 7.83 1.71 1.19
CA SER A 80 8.97 2.54 1.54
C SER A 80 10.13 1.72 2.09
N CYS A 81 11.36 2.04 1.67
CA CYS A 81 12.57 1.53 2.28
C CYS A 81 13.02 2.33 3.53
N LYS A 82 12.27 3.38 3.88
CA LYS A 82 12.43 4.22 5.07
C LYS A 82 11.23 4.02 5.99
N ASP A 83 11.44 4.00 7.28
CA ASP A 83 10.38 4.02 8.28
C ASP A 83 9.57 5.31 8.19
N PHE A 84 8.26 5.23 8.39
CA PHE A 84 7.34 6.36 8.39
C PHE A 84 6.25 6.21 9.45
N CYS A 85 5.62 7.32 9.83
CA CYS A 85 4.51 7.32 10.77
C CYS A 85 3.22 6.84 10.04
N ILE A 86 2.78 5.62 10.36
CA ILE A 86 1.58 5.00 9.77
C ILE A 86 0.33 5.81 10.12
N GLU A 87 0.24 6.31 11.35
CA GLU A 87 -0.88 7.10 11.85
C GLU A 87 -1.04 8.40 11.05
N THR A 88 0.06 9.03 10.66
CA THR A 88 0.05 10.22 9.80
C THR A 88 -0.53 9.87 8.44
N ALA A 89 -0.06 8.80 7.80
CA ALA A 89 -0.57 8.36 6.51
C ALA A 89 -2.09 8.07 6.57
N ILE A 90 -2.52 7.27 7.55
CA ILE A 90 -3.93 6.92 7.73
C ILE A 90 -4.78 8.17 7.96
N SER A 91 -4.34 9.08 8.84
CA SER A 91 -5.12 10.27 9.18
C SER A 91 -5.35 11.19 7.98
N GLU A 92 -4.36 11.33 7.10
CA GLU A 92 -4.48 12.16 5.90
C GLU A 92 -5.42 11.52 4.86
N ILE A 93 -5.38 10.20 4.70
CA ILE A 93 -6.29 9.47 3.82
C ILE A 93 -7.73 9.53 4.34
N VAL A 94 -7.92 9.31 5.64
CA VAL A 94 -9.24 9.38 6.30
C VAL A 94 -9.85 10.78 6.20
N LYS A 95 -9.06 11.83 6.35
CA LYS A 95 -9.52 13.22 6.18
C LYS A 95 -10.10 13.49 4.79
N VAL A 96 -9.46 12.94 3.75
CA VAL A 96 -9.90 13.15 2.36
C VAL A 96 -11.12 12.30 2.04
N TYR A 97 -11.10 10.99 2.32
CA TYR A 97 -12.13 10.07 1.83
C TYR A 97 -13.26 9.78 2.82
N ASN A 98 -13.13 10.22 4.08
CA ASN A 98 -14.11 10.09 5.15
C ASN A 98 -14.77 8.69 5.22
N PRO A 99 -13.99 7.60 5.35
CA PRO A 99 -14.51 6.25 5.39
C PRO A 99 -15.29 6.00 6.69
N THR A 100 -16.28 5.10 6.63
CA THR A 100 -17.01 4.64 7.83
C THR A 100 -16.24 3.55 8.58
N HIS A 101 -15.37 2.82 7.88
CA HIS A 101 -14.54 1.76 8.43
C HIS A 101 -13.26 1.62 7.61
N TRP A 102 -12.15 1.28 8.29
CA TRP A 102 -10.88 0.96 7.62
C TRP A 102 -10.08 -0.05 8.42
N ASP A 103 -9.19 -0.76 7.72
CA ASP A 103 -8.17 -1.65 8.28
C ASP A 103 -6.83 -1.43 7.58
N HIS A 104 -5.74 -1.82 8.21
CA HIS A 104 -4.43 -1.76 7.61
C HIS A 104 -3.54 -2.92 8.06
N GLN A 105 -2.61 -3.30 7.21
CA GLN A 105 -1.60 -4.30 7.51
C GLN A 105 -0.22 -3.73 7.21
N LEU A 106 0.73 -4.01 8.08
CA LEU A 106 2.13 -3.67 7.89
C LEU A 106 2.94 -4.92 7.55
N PHE A 107 3.57 -4.91 6.39
CA PHE A 107 4.46 -5.98 5.95
C PHE A 107 5.89 -5.47 5.91
N MET A 108 6.76 -6.05 6.74
CA MET A 108 8.18 -5.78 6.68
C MET A 108 8.78 -6.52 5.48
N ARG A 109 9.24 -5.76 4.48
CA ARG A 109 9.90 -6.28 3.27
C ARG A 109 11.34 -5.74 3.17
N GLY A 110 12.13 -6.34 2.27
CA GLY A 110 13.49 -5.85 2.01
C GLY A 110 14.51 -6.21 3.08
N ARG A 111 14.22 -7.18 3.95
CA ARG A 111 15.17 -7.69 4.95
C ARG A 111 16.44 -8.25 4.34
N GLU A 112 16.35 -8.70 3.09
CA GLU A 112 17.47 -9.21 2.28
C GLU A 112 18.32 -8.09 1.65
N TYR A 113 17.95 -6.81 1.87
CA TYR A 113 18.69 -5.65 1.36
C TYR A 113 19.39 -4.89 2.49
N PRO A 114 20.30 -5.52 3.23
CA PRO A 114 21.03 -4.85 4.28
C PRO A 114 22.06 -3.89 3.68
N ARG A 115 22.18 -2.74 4.29
CA ARG A 115 23.17 -1.72 3.91
C ARG A 115 24.62 -2.15 4.18
N SER A 116 24.87 -3.34 4.72
CA SER A 116 26.19 -3.93 4.86
C SER A 116 26.17 -5.39 4.36
N ILE A 117 27.18 -5.75 3.55
CA ILE A 117 27.34 -7.09 2.94
C ILE A 117 27.43 -8.20 4.02
N SER A 118 28.03 -7.92 5.18
CA SER A 118 28.15 -8.90 6.26
C SER A 118 26.82 -9.24 6.95
N LYS A 119 25.89 -8.29 7.04
CA LYS A 119 24.53 -8.55 7.54
C LYS A 119 23.65 -9.24 6.49
N ALA A 120 23.91 -9.02 5.20
CA ALA A 120 23.21 -9.66 4.09
C ALA A 120 23.28 -11.18 4.19
N GLY A 121 24.48 -11.70 4.34
CA GLY A 121 24.70 -13.14 4.39
C GLY A 121 23.96 -13.82 5.55
N GLN A 122 24.00 -13.20 6.74
CA GLN A 122 23.33 -13.75 7.94
C GLN A 122 21.79 -13.74 7.83
N ILE A 123 21.23 -12.69 7.26
CA ILE A 123 19.76 -12.57 7.10
C ILE A 123 19.27 -13.59 6.06
N ILE A 124 19.93 -13.68 4.91
CA ILE A 124 19.60 -14.64 3.85
C ILE A 124 19.66 -16.09 4.37
N GLU A 125 20.68 -16.42 5.15
CA GLU A 125 20.84 -17.76 5.71
C GLU A 125 19.73 -18.08 6.72
N THR A 126 19.38 -17.13 7.60
CA THR A 126 18.32 -17.30 8.59
C THR A 126 16.94 -17.45 7.93
N GLU A 127 16.63 -16.66 6.92
CA GLU A 127 15.35 -16.72 6.20
C GLU A 127 15.22 -17.98 5.34
N ARG A 128 16.30 -18.46 4.70
CA ARG A 128 16.32 -19.75 4.01
C ARG A 128 16.01 -20.91 4.92
N LEU A 129 16.58 -20.91 6.13
CA LEU A 129 16.33 -21.94 7.14
C LEU A 129 14.87 -21.90 7.63
N GLN A 130 14.33 -20.72 7.89
CA GLN A 130 12.92 -20.56 8.29
C GLN A 130 11.96 -20.97 7.17
N HIS A 131 12.26 -20.62 5.93
CA HIS A 131 11.42 -20.99 4.78
C HIS A 131 11.45 -22.50 4.52
N ALA A 132 12.59 -23.13 4.66
CA ALA A 132 12.73 -24.59 4.57
C ALA A 132 11.95 -25.32 5.69
N GLN A 133 11.97 -24.79 6.91
CA GLN A 133 11.19 -25.32 8.02
C GLN A 133 9.68 -25.20 7.81
N ASN A 134 9.23 -24.07 7.30
CA ASN A 134 7.82 -23.83 6.97
C ASN A 134 7.32 -24.74 5.86
N LEU A 135 8.11 -24.95 4.79
CA LEU A 135 7.78 -25.89 3.71
C LEU A 135 7.71 -27.34 4.21
N HIS A 136 8.55 -27.71 5.17
CA HIS A 136 8.53 -29.04 5.76
C HIS A 136 7.30 -29.28 6.66
N GLN A 137 6.83 -28.25 7.37
CA GLN A 137 5.57 -28.29 8.13
C GLN A 137 4.35 -28.37 7.21
N PHE A 138 4.31 -27.60 6.12
CA PHE A 138 3.24 -27.68 5.12
C PHE A 138 3.17 -29.06 4.45
N GLY A 139 4.31 -29.64 4.10
CA GLY A 139 4.36 -31.01 3.53
C GLY A 139 3.84 -32.09 4.46
N LYS A 140 4.07 -31.96 5.77
CA LYS A 140 3.52 -32.90 6.78
C LYS A 140 2.01 -32.76 6.98
N THR A 141 1.47 -31.56 6.88
CA THR A 141 0.02 -31.30 7.02
C THR A 141 -0.76 -31.84 5.81
N LEU A 142 -0.19 -31.83 4.61
CA LEU A 142 -0.79 -32.39 3.39
C LEU A 142 -0.71 -33.92 3.31
N ALA A 143 0.24 -34.55 4.00
CA ALA A 143 0.39 -36.01 4.02
C ALA A 143 -0.48 -36.72 5.06
N LEU A 144 -1.22 -36.00 5.90
CA LEU A 144 -2.10 -36.50 6.96
C LEU A 144 -3.59 -36.37 6.63
N ASN A 145 -3.96 -35.92 5.45
CA ASN A 145 -5.31 -35.90 4.86
C ASN A 145 -5.37 -36.74 3.60
#